data_9202ee66cfdd133bd976e5aaeed73ad2
#
_entry.id   9202ee66cfdd133bd976e5aaeed73ad2
#
_cell.length_a   1.000
_cell.length_b   1.000
_cell.length_c   1.000
_cell.angle_alpha   90.00
_cell.angle_beta   90.00
_cell.angle_gamma   90.00
#
_symmetry.space_group_name_H-M   'P 1'
#
loop_
_entity.id
_entity.type
_entity.pdbx_description
1 polymer ?
#
loop_
_entity_poly.entity_id
_entity_poly.type
_entity_poly.pdbx_seq_one_letter_code
_entity_poly.pdbx_strand_id
1 'polypeptide(L)'
;MSTVPLDRSDEHDPRARGDPGEQHPPGEPGDVVRGLVHALDGVPSELLPSRLCGAVLDLLPVSGLAMSVSGEGGAVTRLCASDETAGRLTEIQFTLGEGPAVRAVEVFAPVLAPDLARGSDARRWPLFAPQAVEAGARAVFSVPLGTPAAVLGTMDLYRDSPGMLKAPDLRAAMLAADAVTVLLAAFDHSPAPVEGVAAWLHDAENHRTEVYQAAGMIMSQLKLGADEALALLRARAFREGRTATEVARDVIGHLTDFREND
;
A
#
# COMPACT_ATOMS: atom_id res chain seq x y z
N MET A 1 79.11 28.12 19.91
CA MET A 1 78.30 29.25 19.44
C MET A 1 77.95 28.94 17.98
N SER A 2 76.76 28.46 17.72
CA SER A 2 76.21 28.41 16.34
C SER A 2 74.73 28.16 16.48
N THR A 3 73.99 29.10 16.00
CA THR A 3 72.56 29.20 15.92
C THR A 3 72.01 28.34 14.79
N VAL A 4 70.97 27.56 15.09
CA VAL A 4 70.20 26.81 14.13
C VAL A 4 68.99 27.64 13.71
N PRO A 5 68.61 27.76 12.42
CA PRO A 5 67.31 28.27 12.01
C PRO A 5 66.31 27.14 11.88
N LEU A 6 65.10 27.35 12.42
CA LEU A 6 63.92 26.54 12.22
C LEU A 6 63.31 26.80 10.81
N ASP A 7 63.23 25.76 10.00
CA ASP A 7 62.43 25.74 8.78
C ASP A 7 61.07 25.07 9.12
N ARG A 8 60.00 25.82 8.91
CA ARG A 8 58.59 25.32 8.98
C ARG A 8 58.13 25.13 7.55
N SER A 9 58.20 23.89 7.10
CA SER A 9 57.50 23.48 5.86
C SER A 9 56.04 23.15 6.23
N ASP A 10 55.11 23.96 5.74
CA ASP A 10 53.69 23.67 5.74
C ASP A 10 53.42 22.44 4.86
N GLU A 11 53.22 21.29 5.46
CA GLU A 11 52.64 20.13 4.77
C GLU A 11 51.11 20.30 4.68
N HIS A 12 50.68 20.70 3.52
CA HIS A 12 49.31 20.75 3.11
C HIS A 12 48.86 19.31 2.80
N ASP A 13 48.04 18.70 3.69
CA ASP A 13 47.43 17.37 3.51
C ASP A 13 46.26 17.46 2.50
N PRO A 14 46.35 16.82 1.31
CA PRO A 14 45.29 16.91 0.29
C PRO A 14 44.20 15.85 0.45
N ARG A 15 43.94 15.29 1.63
CA ARG A 15 43.01 14.16 1.84
C ARG A 15 41.66 14.53 2.43
N ALA A 16 41.24 15.77 2.39
CA ALA A 16 39.87 16.17 2.75
C ALA A 16 39.01 16.39 1.51
N ARG A 17 38.90 15.39 0.62
CA ARG A 17 37.79 15.32 -0.33
C ARG A 17 36.77 14.33 0.26
N GLY A 18 35.71 14.87 0.84
CA GLY A 18 34.54 14.11 1.22
C GLY A 18 34.00 13.33 0.01
N ASP A 19 33.80 12.06 0.20
CA ASP A 19 33.21 11.14 -0.77
C ASP A 19 31.73 11.53 -0.96
N PRO A 20 31.26 11.91 -2.15
CA PRO A 20 29.87 12.26 -2.40
C PRO A 20 29.06 11.01 -2.71
N GLY A 21 28.90 10.09 -1.74
CA GLY A 21 28.23 8.81 -2.02
C GLY A 21 27.69 8.04 -0.83
N GLU A 22 27.85 8.48 0.38
CA GLU A 22 27.16 7.85 1.51
C GLU A 22 25.71 8.36 1.59
N GLN A 23 24.82 7.70 0.86
CA GLN A 23 23.41 7.73 1.18
C GLN A 23 23.26 7.08 2.57
N HIS A 24 23.16 7.89 3.59
CA HIS A 24 22.78 7.45 4.93
C HIS A 24 21.43 6.74 4.82
N PRO A 25 21.29 5.50 5.31
CA PRO A 25 19.98 4.88 5.45
C PRO A 25 19.13 5.82 6.34
N PRO A 26 17.81 5.91 6.13
CA PRO A 26 16.95 6.76 6.95
C PRO A 26 17.15 6.37 8.42
N GLY A 27 17.78 7.27 9.19
CA GLY A 27 18.44 6.88 10.43
C GLY A 27 17.51 6.79 11.64
N GLU A 28 16.45 7.60 11.68
CA GLU A 28 15.55 7.65 12.84
C GLU A 28 14.07 7.79 12.41
N PRO A 29 13.12 7.31 13.23
CA PRO A 29 11.68 7.44 12.96
C PRO A 29 11.25 8.88 12.64
N GLY A 30 11.85 9.84 13.36
CA GLY A 30 11.58 11.27 13.16
C GLY A 30 12.00 11.81 11.79
N ASP A 31 12.99 11.20 11.12
CA ASP A 31 13.46 11.64 9.82
C ASP A 31 12.49 11.20 8.70
N VAL A 32 11.94 10.00 8.81
CA VAL A 32 10.92 9.48 7.89
C VAL A 32 9.66 10.33 7.98
N VAL A 33 9.15 10.57 9.19
CA VAL A 33 7.94 11.41 9.41
C VAL A 33 8.17 12.82 8.87
N ARG A 34 9.32 13.43 9.20
CA ARG A 34 9.66 14.78 8.74
C ARG A 34 9.79 14.86 7.22
N GLY A 35 10.39 13.85 6.59
CA GLY A 35 10.50 13.72 5.14
C GLY A 35 9.13 13.65 4.47
N LEU A 36 8.23 12.83 4.99
CA LEU A 36 6.86 12.70 4.48
C LEU A 36 6.06 13.99 4.66
N VAL A 37 6.12 14.62 5.83
CA VAL A 37 5.45 15.91 6.08
C VAL A 37 5.97 16.97 5.11
N HIS A 38 7.28 17.06 4.92
CA HIS A 38 7.88 18.01 3.98
C HIS A 38 7.46 17.73 2.52
N ALA A 39 7.38 16.46 2.12
CA ALA A 39 6.95 16.09 0.78
C ALA A 39 5.47 16.41 0.48
N LEU A 40 4.67 16.56 1.53
CA LEU A 40 3.24 16.88 1.45
C LEU A 40 2.94 18.38 1.69
N ASP A 41 3.94 19.17 2.11
CA ASP A 41 3.75 20.59 2.40
C ASP A 41 3.40 21.37 1.12
N GLY A 42 2.32 22.14 1.19
CA GLY A 42 1.82 22.95 0.05
C GLY A 42 1.24 22.14 -1.12
N VAL A 43 1.09 20.82 -0.98
CA VAL A 43 0.48 19.98 -2.02
C VAL A 43 -1.04 20.16 -2.01
N PRO A 44 -1.67 20.42 -3.17
CA PRO A 44 -3.12 20.40 -3.30
C PRO A 44 -3.71 19.07 -2.80
N SER A 45 -4.86 19.17 -2.16
CA SER A 45 -5.49 18.02 -1.49
C SER A 45 -5.77 16.84 -2.41
N GLU A 46 -6.19 17.10 -3.65
CA GLU A 46 -6.43 16.08 -4.67
C GLU A 46 -5.18 15.32 -5.09
N LEU A 47 -3.99 15.87 -4.87
CA LEU A 47 -2.70 15.27 -5.20
C LEU A 47 -2.00 14.62 -3.99
N LEU A 48 -2.52 14.83 -2.77
CA LEU A 48 -1.92 14.28 -1.55
C LEU A 48 -1.72 12.76 -1.60
N PRO A 49 -2.68 11.92 -2.08
CA PRO A 49 -2.50 10.48 -2.15
C PRO A 49 -1.34 10.05 -3.03
N SER A 50 -1.31 10.56 -4.25
CA SER A 50 -0.26 10.21 -5.20
C SER A 50 1.11 10.69 -4.73
N ARG A 51 1.17 11.86 -4.09
CA ARG A 51 2.39 12.39 -3.48
C ARG A 51 2.86 11.57 -2.28
N LEU A 52 1.92 11.12 -1.43
CA LEU A 52 2.23 10.24 -0.31
C LEU A 52 2.81 8.91 -0.80
N CYS A 53 2.18 8.28 -1.81
CA CYS A 53 2.70 7.08 -2.44
C CYS A 53 4.12 7.30 -3.01
N GLY A 54 4.33 8.39 -3.76
CA GLY A 54 5.64 8.73 -4.33
C GLY A 54 6.70 8.93 -3.25
N ALA A 55 6.38 9.71 -2.21
CA ALA A 55 7.31 9.99 -1.12
C ALA A 55 7.72 8.72 -0.34
N VAL A 56 6.79 7.79 -0.12
CA VAL A 56 7.11 6.49 0.51
C VAL A 56 7.91 5.60 -0.45
N LEU A 57 7.59 5.61 -1.74
CA LEU A 57 8.31 4.83 -2.75
C LEU A 57 9.79 5.25 -2.81
N ASP A 58 10.08 6.54 -2.74
CA ASP A 58 11.44 7.08 -2.77
C ASP A 58 12.30 6.63 -1.56
N LEU A 59 11.67 6.18 -0.47
CA LEU A 59 12.37 5.70 0.73
C LEU A 59 12.75 4.20 0.66
N LEU A 60 12.21 3.44 -0.28
CA LEU A 60 12.24 1.99 -0.24
C LEU A 60 12.75 1.38 -1.55
N PRO A 61 13.60 0.33 -1.51
CA PRO A 61 14.10 -0.36 -2.70
C PRO A 61 13.06 -1.37 -3.23
N VAL A 62 11.90 -0.87 -3.63
CA VAL A 62 10.78 -1.66 -4.18
C VAL A 62 10.41 -1.14 -5.57
N SER A 63 9.71 -1.94 -6.37
CA SER A 63 9.31 -1.56 -7.73
C SER A 63 8.08 -0.64 -7.71
N GLY A 64 7.22 -0.80 -6.71
CA GLY A 64 6.07 0.06 -6.50
C GLY A 64 5.30 -0.29 -5.23
N LEU A 65 4.30 0.50 -4.94
CA LEU A 65 3.45 0.33 -3.76
C LEU A 65 2.01 0.81 -4.00
N ALA A 66 1.10 0.24 -3.21
CA ALA A 66 -0.25 0.77 -3.04
C ALA A 66 -0.58 0.89 -1.56
N MET A 67 -1.46 1.81 -1.23
CA MET A 67 -2.04 1.91 0.10
C MET A 67 -3.55 1.74 0.00
N SER A 68 -4.12 1.01 0.94
CA SER A 68 -5.55 0.82 1.07
C SER A 68 -5.99 1.14 2.47
N VAL A 69 -7.17 1.72 2.62
CA VAL A 69 -7.78 2.02 3.91
C VAL A 69 -9.08 1.24 4.08
N SER A 70 -9.39 0.90 5.32
CA SER A 70 -10.64 0.26 5.71
C SER A 70 -11.61 1.34 6.18
N GLY A 71 -12.74 1.47 5.50
CA GLY A 71 -13.83 2.34 5.89
C GLY A 71 -14.84 1.65 6.83
N GLU A 72 -15.92 2.35 7.15
CA GLU A 72 -17.03 1.81 7.92
C GLU A 72 -17.62 0.56 7.26
N GLY A 73 -18.01 -0.43 8.08
CA GLY A 73 -18.55 -1.69 7.57
C GLY A 73 -17.53 -2.63 6.94
N GLY A 74 -16.21 -2.40 7.13
CA GLY A 74 -15.16 -3.24 6.57
C GLY A 74 -14.87 -3.00 5.07
N ALA A 75 -15.38 -1.89 4.54
CA ALA A 75 -15.08 -1.45 3.19
C ALA A 75 -13.57 -1.17 3.04
N VAL A 76 -12.91 -1.85 2.11
CA VAL A 76 -11.49 -1.59 1.80
C VAL A 76 -11.41 -0.74 0.56
N THR A 77 -10.79 0.40 0.65
CA THR A 77 -10.67 1.36 -0.45
C THR A 77 -9.20 1.65 -0.75
N ARG A 78 -8.85 1.67 -2.03
CA ARG A 78 -7.49 2.03 -2.44
C ARG A 78 -7.30 3.54 -2.32
N LEU A 79 -6.37 3.91 -1.46
CA LEU A 79 -5.97 5.28 -1.20
C LEU A 79 -5.13 5.84 -2.35
N CYS A 80 -4.10 5.09 -2.73
CA CYS A 80 -3.23 5.40 -3.84
C CYS A 80 -2.53 4.14 -4.37
N ALA A 81 -1.97 4.26 -5.57
CA ALA A 81 -1.04 3.29 -6.14
C ALA A 81 0.02 4.03 -6.95
N SER A 82 1.26 3.59 -6.86
CA SER A 82 2.39 4.20 -7.58
C SER A 82 2.33 3.94 -9.08
N ASP A 83 1.71 2.83 -9.47
CA ASP A 83 1.65 2.35 -10.84
C ASP A 83 0.46 1.37 -11.04
N GLU A 84 0.27 0.94 -12.28
CA GLU A 84 -0.81 0.03 -12.66
C GLU A 84 -0.67 -1.35 -11.99
N THR A 85 0.54 -1.89 -11.88
CA THR A 85 0.80 -3.17 -11.21
C THR A 85 0.39 -3.12 -9.75
N ALA A 86 0.80 -2.09 -9.01
CA ALA A 86 0.41 -1.89 -7.62
C ALA A 86 -1.12 -1.82 -7.46
N GLY A 87 -1.78 -1.06 -8.35
CA GLY A 87 -3.23 -0.97 -8.39
C GLY A 87 -3.90 -2.32 -8.65
N ARG A 88 -3.38 -3.08 -9.61
CA ARG A 88 -3.90 -4.42 -9.97
C ARG A 88 -3.73 -5.43 -8.84
N LEU A 89 -2.60 -5.42 -8.13
CA LEU A 89 -2.38 -6.28 -6.96
C LEU A 89 -3.42 -6.05 -5.87
N THR A 90 -3.78 -4.78 -5.61
CA THR A 90 -4.84 -4.44 -4.65
C THR A 90 -6.19 -5.01 -5.09
N GLU A 91 -6.54 -4.90 -6.39
CA GLU A 91 -7.79 -5.44 -6.92
C GLU A 91 -7.84 -6.98 -6.86
N ILE A 92 -6.73 -7.66 -7.18
CA ILE A 92 -6.62 -9.12 -7.10
C ILE A 92 -6.87 -9.59 -5.66
N GLN A 93 -6.14 -9.02 -4.68
CA GLN A 93 -6.30 -9.38 -3.27
C GLN A 93 -7.72 -9.14 -2.77
N PHE A 94 -8.31 -8.01 -3.13
CA PHE A 94 -9.69 -7.70 -2.78
C PHE A 94 -10.68 -8.69 -3.41
N THR A 95 -10.55 -8.96 -4.70
CA THR A 95 -11.45 -9.86 -5.44
C THR A 95 -11.40 -11.29 -4.90
N LEU A 96 -10.18 -11.77 -4.62
CA LEU A 96 -9.97 -13.14 -4.11
C LEU A 96 -10.26 -13.28 -2.61
N GLY A 97 -10.20 -12.18 -1.83
CA GLY A 97 -10.16 -12.25 -0.37
C GLY A 97 -8.93 -13.01 0.14
N GLU A 98 -7.89 -13.09 -0.67
CA GLU A 98 -6.66 -13.85 -0.43
C GLU A 98 -5.44 -13.03 -0.80
N GLY A 99 -4.40 -13.11 0.00
CA GLY A 99 -3.12 -12.47 -0.28
C GLY A 99 -2.42 -11.93 0.96
N PRO A 100 -1.20 -11.39 0.79
CA PRO A 100 -0.42 -10.80 1.88
C PRO A 100 -1.14 -9.67 2.64
N ALA A 101 -1.87 -8.78 1.94
CA ALA A 101 -2.62 -7.68 2.56
C ALA A 101 -3.74 -8.18 3.48
N VAL A 102 -4.54 -9.12 2.99
CA VAL A 102 -5.62 -9.74 3.79
C VAL A 102 -5.03 -10.34 5.06
N ARG A 103 -3.94 -11.08 4.92
CA ARG A 103 -3.28 -11.70 6.08
C ARG A 103 -2.64 -10.68 7.02
N ALA A 104 -2.06 -9.60 6.50
CA ALA A 104 -1.46 -8.54 7.33
C ALA A 104 -2.50 -7.85 8.22
N VAL A 105 -3.69 -7.60 7.71
CA VAL A 105 -4.84 -7.08 8.49
C VAL A 105 -5.25 -8.06 9.58
N GLU A 106 -5.43 -9.34 9.24
CA GLU A 106 -5.88 -10.37 10.20
C GLU A 106 -4.94 -10.56 11.38
N VAL A 107 -3.63 -10.55 11.14
CA VAL A 107 -2.62 -10.80 12.20
C VAL A 107 -2.04 -9.54 12.79
N PHE A 108 -2.36 -8.39 12.24
CA PHE A 108 -1.76 -7.09 12.53
C PHE A 108 -0.23 -7.16 12.61
N ALA A 109 0.39 -7.69 11.58
CA ALA A 109 1.84 -7.81 11.47
C ALA A 109 2.26 -7.77 9.99
N PRO A 110 3.49 -7.33 9.68
CA PRO A 110 4.02 -7.41 8.33
C PRO A 110 3.99 -8.84 7.79
N VAL A 111 3.49 -9.00 6.57
CA VAL A 111 3.46 -10.29 5.86
C VAL A 111 4.35 -10.19 4.65
N LEU A 112 5.33 -11.09 4.58
CA LEU A 112 6.37 -11.08 3.57
C LEU A 112 6.21 -12.30 2.66
N ALA A 113 6.09 -12.06 1.36
CA ALA A 113 6.03 -13.05 0.30
C ALA A 113 7.17 -12.82 -0.70
N PRO A 114 8.37 -13.31 -0.42
CA PRO A 114 9.57 -13.02 -1.20
C PRO A 114 9.63 -13.72 -2.56
N ASP A 115 8.85 -14.75 -2.82
CA ASP A 115 8.81 -15.42 -4.13
C ASP A 115 7.41 -16.02 -4.41
N LEU A 116 6.58 -15.22 -5.07
CA LEU A 116 5.22 -15.64 -5.47
C LEU A 116 5.20 -16.66 -6.61
N ALA A 117 6.29 -16.83 -7.35
CA ALA A 117 6.34 -17.81 -8.43
C ALA A 117 6.68 -19.21 -7.94
N ARG A 118 7.27 -19.36 -6.76
CA ARG A 118 7.81 -20.63 -6.28
C ARG A 118 7.69 -20.78 -4.77
N GLY A 119 7.88 -22.02 -4.31
CA GLY A 119 8.10 -22.32 -2.90
C GLY A 119 6.84 -22.24 -2.03
N SER A 120 7.01 -21.76 -0.80
CA SER A 120 5.95 -21.67 0.21
C SER A 120 4.90 -20.62 -0.12
N ASP A 121 5.32 -19.50 -0.69
CA ASP A 121 4.44 -18.37 -0.93
C ASP A 121 3.45 -18.66 -2.05
N ALA A 122 3.91 -19.28 -3.14
CA ALA A 122 3.03 -19.74 -4.22
C ALA A 122 1.98 -20.76 -3.71
N ARG A 123 2.33 -21.60 -2.74
CA ARG A 123 1.39 -22.57 -2.14
C ARG A 123 0.49 -21.95 -1.08
N ARG A 124 0.96 -20.92 -0.40
CA ARG A 124 0.20 -20.21 0.65
C ARG A 124 -0.96 -19.41 0.06
N TRP A 125 -0.77 -18.88 -1.13
CA TRP A 125 -1.77 -18.09 -1.84
C TRP A 125 -1.98 -18.63 -3.26
N PRO A 126 -2.65 -19.79 -3.40
CA PRO A 126 -2.75 -20.50 -4.67
C PRO A 126 -3.57 -19.77 -5.73
N LEU A 127 -4.47 -18.88 -5.33
CA LEU A 127 -5.27 -18.06 -6.26
C LEU A 127 -4.60 -16.71 -6.55
N PHE A 128 -4.01 -16.09 -5.52
CA PHE A 128 -3.38 -14.77 -5.64
C PHE A 128 -2.02 -14.85 -6.36
N ALA A 129 -1.16 -15.79 -5.97
CA ALA A 129 0.23 -15.80 -6.43
C ALA A 129 0.37 -15.89 -7.98
N PRO A 130 -0.38 -16.75 -8.70
CA PRO A 130 -0.30 -16.79 -10.16
C PRO A 130 -0.72 -15.47 -10.81
N GLN A 131 -1.79 -14.84 -10.32
CA GLN A 131 -2.30 -13.58 -10.88
C GLN A 131 -1.36 -12.41 -10.57
N ALA A 132 -0.74 -12.40 -9.38
CA ALA A 132 0.26 -11.39 -9.03
C ALA A 132 1.51 -11.50 -9.93
N VAL A 133 1.96 -12.72 -10.22
CA VAL A 133 3.08 -12.97 -11.14
C VAL A 133 2.73 -12.53 -12.57
N GLU A 134 1.52 -12.81 -13.02
CA GLU A 134 1.01 -12.33 -14.32
C GLU A 134 0.93 -10.80 -14.40
N ALA A 135 0.57 -10.15 -13.30
CA ALA A 135 0.57 -8.70 -13.18
C ALA A 135 1.99 -8.07 -13.11
N GLY A 136 3.04 -8.88 -13.03
CA GLY A 136 4.43 -8.43 -13.01
C GLY A 136 5.09 -8.40 -11.62
N ALA A 137 4.41 -8.83 -10.56
CA ALA A 137 4.97 -8.89 -9.22
C ALA A 137 5.56 -10.27 -8.90
N ARG A 138 6.81 -10.29 -8.45
CA ARG A 138 7.50 -11.52 -8.02
C ARG A 138 7.61 -11.64 -6.50
N ALA A 139 7.59 -10.53 -5.80
CA ALA A 139 7.53 -10.46 -4.34
C ALA A 139 6.54 -9.39 -3.91
N VAL A 140 5.82 -9.65 -2.80
CA VAL A 140 4.89 -8.70 -2.18
C VAL A 140 5.13 -8.67 -0.67
N PHE A 141 5.12 -7.48 -0.11
CA PHE A 141 5.32 -7.23 1.31
C PHE A 141 4.22 -6.30 1.80
N SER A 142 3.34 -6.79 2.64
CA SER A 142 2.20 -6.02 3.16
C SER A 142 2.45 -5.63 4.61
N VAL A 143 2.35 -4.34 4.91
CA VAL A 143 2.50 -3.77 6.24
C VAL A 143 1.15 -3.19 6.67
N PRO A 144 0.61 -3.58 7.84
CA PRO A 144 -0.66 -3.04 8.31
C PRO A 144 -0.50 -1.56 8.70
N LEU A 145 -1.54 -0.78 8.48
CA LEU A 145 -1.68 0.61 8.92
C LEU A 145 -2.65 0.66 10.11
N GLY A 146 -2.39 1.52 11.08
CA GLY A 146 -3.22 1.65 12.28
C GLY A 146 -2.58 1.03 13.53
N THR A 147 -3.43 0.54 14.41
CA THR A 147 -3.05 -0.17 15.63
C THR A 147 -3.78 -1.52 15.72
N PRO A 148 -3.35 -2.46 16.59
CA PRO A 148 -4.09 -3.71 16.78
C PRO A 148 -5.55 -3.52 17.21
N ALA A 149 -5.86 -2.40 17.86
CA ALA A 149 -7.22 -2.06 18.28
C ALA A 149 -8.06 -1.35 17.20
N ALA A 150 -7.37 -0.74 16.22
CA ALA A 150 -8.00 0.02 15.13
C ALA A 150 -7.16 -0.09 13.87
N VAL A 151 -7.42 -1.13 13.08
CA VAL A 151 -6.74 -1.34 11.79
C VAL A 151 -7.31 -0.35 10.78
N LEU A 152 -6.46 0.53 10.26
CA LEU A 152 -6.83 1.52 9.26
C LEU A 152 -6.71 1.00 7.83
N GLY A 153 -5.87 -0.01 7.60
CA GLY A 153 -5.66 -0.55 6.26
C GLY A 153 -4.33 -1.25 6.08
N THR A 154 -3.78 -1.20 4.86
CA THR A 154 -2.48 -1.78 4.50
C THR A 154 -1.68 -0.88 3.57
N MET A 155 -0.36 -1.00 3.68
CA MET A 155 0.62 -0.55 2.70
C MET A 155 1.23 -1.79 2.06
N ASP A 156 0.98 -1.96 0.77
CA ASP A 156 1.43 -3.11 -0.01
C ASP A 156 2.58 -2.69 -0.92
N LEU A 157 3.74 -3.27 -0.71
CA LEU A 157 4.96 -3.06 -1.48
C LEU A 157 5.17 -4.24 -2.42
N TYR A 158 5.61 -4.00 -3.65
CA TYR A 158 5.95 -5.11 -4.54
C TYR A 158 7.33 -4.94 -5.20
N ARG A 159 7.90 -6.06 -5.64
CA ARG A 159 9.08 -6.11 -6.49
C ARG A 159 8.81 -7.00 -7.71
N ASP A 160 9.33 -6.59 -8.84
CA ASP A 160 9.35 -7.34 -10.10
C ASP A 160 10.34 -8.53 -10.09
N SER A 161 11.20 -8.56 -9.09
CA SER A 161 12.20 -9.60 -8.85
C SER A 161 11.96 -10.30 -7.51
N PRO A 162 12.23 -11.62 -7.39
CA PRO A 162 12.10 -12.33 -6.13
C PRO A 162 13.20 -11.91 -5.15
N GLY A 163 12.94 -12.06 -3.87
CA GLY A 163 13.91 -11.85 -2.79
C GLY A 163 13.31 -11.12 -1.59
N MET A 164 13.88 -11.36 -0.43
CA MET A 164 13.50 -10.71 0.83
C MET A 164 13.89 -9.23 0.84
N LEU A 165 13.10 -8.41 1.52
CA LEU A 165 13.57 -7.11 1.99
C LEU A 165 14.67 -7.33 3.02
N LYS A 166 15.74 -6.54 2.94
CA LYS A 166 16.78 -6.53 3.99
C LYS A 166 16.19 -5.94 5.28
N ALA A 167 16.77 -6.31 6.41
CA ALA A 167 16.27 -5.83 7.70
C ALA A 167 16.20 -4.29 7.84
N PRO A 168 17.14 -3.49 7.31
CA PRO A 168 17.00 -2.02 7.28
C PRO A 168 15.80 -1.55 6.45
N ASP A 169 15.58 -2.15 5.28
CA ASP A 169 14.50 -1.77 4.36
C ASP A 169 13.12 -2.11 4.95
N LEU A 170 13.02 -3.27 5.62
CA LEU A 170 11.80 -3.64 6.33
C LEU A 170 11.51 -2.68 7.49
N ARG A 171 12.55 -2.27 8.25
CA ARG A 171 12.37 -1.25 9.29
C ARG A 171 11.92 0.08 8.70
N ALA A 172 12.51 0.52 7.59
CA ALA A 172 12.07 1.73 6.90
C ALA A 172 10.61 1.64 6.43
N ALA A 173 10.19 0.50 5.91
CA ALA A 173 8.80 0.26 5.52
C ALA A 173 7.84 0.34 6.72
N MET A 174 8.22 -0.25 7.86
CA MET A 174 7.42 -0.16 9.09
C MET A 174 7.32 1.28 9.60
N LEU A 175 8.44 2.02 9.62
CA LEU A 175 8.44 3.43 10.01
C LEU A 175 7.61 4.31 9.07
N ALA A 176 7.65 4.03 7.77
CA ALA A 176 6.79 4.70 6.80
C ALA A 176 5.30 4.40 7.06
N ALA A 177 4.96 3.14 7.38
CA ALA A 177 3.60 2.75 7.73
C ALA A 177 3.11 3.43 9.03
N ASP A 178 3.97 3.52 10.05
CA ASP A 178 3.67 4.26 11.28
C ASP A 178 3.42 5.75 10.99
N ALA A 179 4.27 6.37 10.17
CA ALA A 179 4.12 7.77 9.78
C ALA A 179 2.83 8.01 8.98
N VAL A 180 2.51 7.13 8.04
CA VAL A 180 1.23 7.17 7.28
C VAL A 180 0.05 7.01 8.23
N THR A 181 0.13 6.11 9.20
CA THR A 181 -0.90 5.93 10.23
C THR A 181 -1.17 7.22 11.00
N VAL A 182 -0.10 7.90 11.45
CA VAL A 182 -0.23 9.18 12.18
C VAL A 182 -0.86 10.25 11.28
N LEU A 183 -0.46 10.33 10.02
CA LEU A 183 -1.03 11.28 9.05
C LEU A 183 -2.53 11.00 8.83
N LEU A 184 -2.92 9.75 8.59
CA LEU A 184 -4.33 9.38 8.42
C LEU A 184 -5.17 9.71 9.66
N ALA A 185 -4.67 9.39 10.86
CA ALA A 185 -5.35 9.71 12.12
C ALA A 185 -5.48 11.22 12.36
N ALA A 186 -4.47 12.01 11.98
CA ALA A 186 -4.51 13.47 12.11
C ALA A 186 -5.59 14.09 11.19
N PHE A 187 -5.82 13.49 10.03
CA PHE A 187 -6.86 13.95 9.11
C PHE A 187 -8.28 13.62 9.61
N ASP A 188 -8.48 12.45 10.21
CA ASP A 188 -9.77 12.03 10.77
C ASP A 188 -10.23 12.90 11.95
N HIS A 189 -9.28 13.48 12.71
CA HIS A 189 -9.54 14.28 13.90
C HIS A 189 -9.48 15.80 13.68
N SER A 190 -9.28 16.28 12.46
CA SER A 190 -9.18 17.72 12.19
C SER A 190 -10.56 18.41 12.29
N PRO A 191 -10.75 19.38 13.20
CA PRO A 191 -12.03 20.11 13.33
C PRO A 191 -12.31 21.09 12.17
N ALA A 192 -11.30 21.39 11.36
CA ALA A 192 -11.47 22.02 10.07
C ALA A 192 -11.33 20.90 9.04
N PRO A 193 -12.39 20.58 8.27
CA PRO A 193 -12.17 19.75 7.10
C PRO A 193 -11.14 20.50 6.26
N VAL A 194 -9.93 19.98 6.20
CA VAL A 194 -9.09 20.25 5.05
C VAL A 194 -9.93 19.68 3.91
N GLU A 195 -10.70 20.58 3.25
CA GLU A 195 -11.75 20.21 2.27
C GLU A 195 -11.28 19.14 1.28
N GLY A 196 -9.96 19.05 1.11
CA GLY A 196 -9.35 18.08 0.24
C GLY A 196 -9.19 16.67 0.81
N VAL A 197 -9.00 16.45 2.11
CA VAL A 197 -8.77 15.11 2.65
C VAL A 197 -10.07 14.38 2.89
N ALA A 198 -11.10 15.06 3.38
CA ALA A 198 -12.45 14.52 3.44
C ALA A 198 -12.97 14.20 2.04
N ALA A 199 -12.75 15.10 1.06
CA ALA A 199 -13.07 14.85 -0.34
C ALA A 199 -12.27 13.68 -0.91
N TRP A 200 -11.03 13.55 -0.53
CA TRP A 200 -10.15 12.48 -0.96
C TRP A 200 -10.50 11.10 -0.35
N LEU A 201 -10.77 11.01 0.95
CA LEU A 201 -11.32 9.80 1.54
C LEU A 201 -12.66 9.43 0.89
N HIS A 202 -13.50 10.43 0.64
CA HIS A 202 -14.78 10.24 -0.04
C HIS A 202 -14.62 9.83 -1.51
N ASP A 203 -13.62 10.33 -2.23
CA ASP A 203 -13.30 9.93 -3.60
C ASP A 203 -12.66 8.54 -3.65
N ALA A 204 -11.83 8.21 -2.65
CA ALA A 204 -11.32 6.88 -2.43
C ALA A 204 -12.46 5.89 -2.11
N GLU A 205 -13.45 6.27 -1.28
CA GLU A 205 -14.67 5.51 -1.03
C GLU A 205 -15.48 5.29 -2.32
N ASN A 206 -15.57 6.28 -3.20
CA ASN A 206 -16.28 6.18 -4.47
C ASN A 206 -15.73 5.09 -5.39
N HIS A 207 -14.43 4.82 -5.36
CA HIS A 207 -13.82 3.77 -6.19
C HIS A 207 -14.31 2.35 -5.87
N ARG A 208 -14.89 2.11 -4.68
CA ARG A 208 -15.50 0.82 -4.31
C ARG A 208 -16.97 0.90 -3.95
N THR A 209 -17.57 2.09 -4.03
CA THR A 209 -19.01 2.28 -3.85
C THR A 209 -19.81 1.35 -4.77
N GLU A 210 -19.34 1.16 -6.00
CA GLU A 210 -19.95 0.22 -6.96
C GLU A 210 -20.02 -1.22 -6.41
N VAL A 211 -18.96 -1.72 -5.77
CA VAL A 211 -18.92 -3.08 -5.22
C VAL A 211 -19.91 -3.23 -4.06
N TYR A 212 -19.96 -2.26 -3.15
CA TYR A 212 -20.88 -2.31 -2.01
C TYR A 212 -22.33 -2.03 -2.42
N GLN A 213 -22.56 -1.16 -3.41
CA GLN A 213 -23.87 -0.95 -4.01
C GLN A 213 -24.38 -2.25 -4.69
N ALA A 214 -23.53 -2.90 -5.47
CA ALA A 214 -23.86 -4.20 -6.08
C ALA A 214 -24.13 -5.26 -5.01
N ALA A 215 -23.32 -5.34 -3.95
CA ALA A 215 -23.57 -6.23 -2.83
C ALA A 215 -24.95 -5.95 -2.17
N GLY A 216 -25.31 -4.68 -1.95
CA GLY A 216 -26.62 -4.28 -1.46
C GLY A 216 -27.77 -4.72 -2.38
N MET A 217 -27.58 -4.65 -3.70
CA MET A 217 -28.55 -5.17 -4.67
C MET A 217 -28.69 -6.69 -4.57
N ILE A 218 -27.56 -7.42 -4.47
CA ILE A 218 -27.54 -8.88 -4.30
C ILE A 218 -28.23 -9.28 -2.97
N MET A 219 -27.95 -8.56 -1.87
CA MET A 219 -28.65 -8.74 -0.58
C MET A 219 -30.17 -8.64 -0.74
N SER A 220 -30.62 -7.64 -1.49
CA SER A 220 -32.05 -7.44 -1.74
C SER A 220 -32.64 -8.54 -2.62
N GLN A 221 -31.92 -9.00 -3.64
CA GLN A 221 -32.34 -10.02 -4.58
C GLN A 221 -32.46 -11.40 -3.92
N LEU A 222 -31.46 -11.78 -3.12
CA LEU A 222 -31.31 -13.13 -2.57
C LEU A 222 -31.67 -13.24 -1.08
N LYS A 223 -31.96 -12.11 -0.40
CA LYS A 223 -32.22 -12.04 1.06
C LYS A 223 -31.07 -12.57 1.91
N LEU A 224 -29.84 -12.24 1.52
CA LEU A 224 -28.59 -12.64 2.17
C LEU A 224 -28.03 -11.50 3.03
N GLY A 225 -27.06 -11.84 3.88
CA GLY A 225 -26.24 -10.87 4.60
C GLY A 225 -25.19 -10.18 3.70
N ALA A 226 -24.59 -9.10 4.19
CA ALA A 226 -23.61 -8.32 3.44
C ALA A 226 -22.37 -9.14 3.05
N ASP A 227 -21.85 -9.93 4.00
CA ASP A 227 -20.67 -10.77 3.78
C ASP A 227 -20.93 -11.86 2.74
N GLU A 228 -22.12 -12.46 2.79
CA GLU A 228 -22.55 -13.50 1.82
C GLU A 228 -22.72 -12.91 0.43
N ALA A 229 -23.34 -11.75 0.32
CA ALA A 229 -23.51 -11.04 -0.97
C ALA A 229 -22.18 -10.65 -1.58
N LEU A 230 -21.25 -10.15 -0.78
CA LEU A 230 -19.90 -9.81 -1.22
C LEU A 230 -19.12 -11.08 -1.63
N ALA A 231 -19.26 -12.17 -0.90
CA ALA A 231 -18.65 -13.45 -1.25
C ALA A 231 -19.16 -13.97 -2.61
N LEU A 232 -20.47 -13.89 -2.85
CA LEU A 232 -21.05 -14.26 -4.15
C LEU A 232 -20.57 -13.40 -5.30
N LEU A 233 -20.47 -12.07 -5.10
CA LEU A 233 -19.92 -11.15 -6.08
C LEU A 233 -18.47 -11.51 -6.45
N ARG A 234 -17.64 -11.75 -5.43
CA ARG A 234 -16.24 -12.17 -5.61
C ARG A 234 -16.12 -13.54 -6.29
N ALA A 235 -16.95 -14.51 -5.90
CA ALA A 235 -16.94 -15.84 -6.50
C ALA A 235 -17.32 -15.77 -8.01
N ARG A 236 -18.28 -14.92 -8.38
CA ARG A 236 -18.63 -14.69 -9.76
C ARG A 236 -17.49 -14.01 -10.53
N ALA A 237 -16.88 -12.97 -9.97
CA ALA A 237 -15.74 -12.29 -10.55
C ALA A 237 -14.58 -13.27 -10.82
N PHE A 238 -14.26 -14.12 -9.84
CA PHE A 238 -13.25 -15.16 -9.99
C PHE A 238 -13.59 -16.16 -11.11
N ARG A 239 -14.82 -16.66 -11.15
CA ARG A 239 -15.28 -17.60 -12.20
C ARG A 239 -15.18 -17.03 -13.60
N GLU A 240 -15.45 -15.73 -13.74
CA GLU A 240 -15.42 -15.02 -15.02
C GLU A 240 -14.02 -14.47 -15.38
N GLY A 241 -13.02 -14.63 -14.52
CA GLY A 241 -11.67 -14.08 -14.71
C GLY A 241 -11.65 -12.55 -14.73
N ARG A 242 -12.58 -11.93 -14.00
CA ARG A 242 -12.80 -10.48 -13.91
C ARG A 242 -12.55 -9.97 -12.50
N THR A 243 -12.45 -8.66 -12.34
CA THR A 243 -12.38 -8.03 -11.02
C THR A 243 -13.78 -7.90 -10.39
N ALA A 244 -13.83 -7.84 -9.05
CA ALA A 244 -15.09 -7.60 -8.35
C ALA A 244 -15.75 -6.28 -8.78
N THR A 245 -14.96 -5.26 -9.08
CA THR A 245 -15.42 -3.95 -9.53
C THR A 245 -16.09 -4.04 -10.92
N GLU A 246 -15.54 -4.82 -11.85
CA GLU A 246 -16.15 -5.01 -13.19
C GLU A 246 -17.49 -5.73 -13.11
N VAL A 247 -17.59 -6.77 -12.29
CA VAL A 247 -18.86 -7.50 -12.08
C VAL A 247 -19.87 -6.62 -11.36
N ALA A 248 -19.43 -5.81 -10.40
CA ALA A 248 -20.29 -4.87 -9.69
C ALA A 248 -20.97 -3.87 -10.64
N ARG A 249 -20.24 -3.34 -11.63
CA ARG A 249 -20.81 -2.44 -12.64
C ARG A 249 -21.91 -3.12 -13.45
N ASP A 250 -21.74 -4.38 -13.80
CA ASP A 250 -22.76 -5.13 -14.53
C ASP A 250 -24.02 -5.36 -13.67
N VAL A 251 -23.84 -5.61 -12.36
CA VAL A 251 -24.98 -5.73 -11.43
C VAL A 251 -25.74 -4.41 -11.30
N ILE A 252 -25.02 -3.30 -11.14
CA ILE A 252 -25.62 -1.95 -11.05
C ILE A 252 -26.31 -1.57 -12.37
N GLY A 253 -25.70 -1.91 -13.49
CA GLY A 253 -26.25 -1.72 -14.84
C GLY A 253 -27.39 -2.68 -15.21
N HIS A 254 -27.81 -3.56 -14.28
CA HIS A 254 -28.81 -4.63 -14.51
C HIS A 254 -28.45 -5.56 -15.69
N LEU A 255 -27.17 -5.69 -16.01
CA LEU A 255 -26.66 -6.63 -17.01
C LEU A 255 -26.45 -8.03 -16.43
N THR A 256 -26.43 -8.14 -15.10
CA THR A 256 -26.26 -9.38 -14.35
C THR A 256 -27.29 -9.46 -13.23
N ASP A 257 -28.04 -10.55 -13.15
CA ASP A 257 -28.96 -10.86 -12.05
C ASP A 257 -28.49 -12.15 -11.34
N PHE A 258 -28.40 -12.09 -10.01
CA PHE A 258 -28.00 -13.24 -9.19
C PHE A 258 -29.16 -14.18 -8.85
N ARG A 259 -30.41 -13.83 -9.21
CA ARG A 259 -31.57 -14.71 -9.11
C ARG A 259 -31.65 -15.74 -10.24
N GLU A 260 -31.06 -15.42 -11.37
CA GLU A 260 -30.96 -16.36 -12.49
C GLU A 260 -29.72 -17.23 -12.23
N ASN A 261 -29.96 -18.39 -11.64
CA ASN A 261 -28.97 -19.42 -11.39
C ASN A 261 -28.64 -20.11 -12.73
N ASP A 262 -27.43 -19.94 -13.23
CA ASP A 262 -26.82 -20.87 -14.20
C ASP A 262 -26.18 -22.06 -13.47
#